data_cd6d33e3a02992331e3f29e0f9cbb83f
#
_entry.id   cd6d33e3a02992331e3f29e0f9cbb83f
#
_cell.length_a   1.000
_cell.length_b   1.000
_cell.length_c   1.000
_cell.angle_alpha   90.00
_cell.angle_beta   90.00
_cell.angle_gamma   90.00
#
_symmetry.space_group_name_H-M   'P 1'
#
loop_
_entity.id
_entity.type
_entity.pdbx_description
1 polymer ?
#
loop_
_entity_poly.entity_id
_entity_poly.type
_entity_poly.pdbx_seq_one_letter_code
_entity_poly.pdbx_strand_id
1 'polypeptide(L)'
;MKRIHVLDEDISNKIAAGEVVERPASVVKELIENSIDAEAKNIIIEVNNDNDDQKIKISDDGIGIHYDDIEKAFLPHGTSKILKIDDLHSINTFGFRGEALPSISAVSKVSLKSRSKDNEYGREIYISGGNVEYIKDVGCSIGTSIEVSNLFFNVPARKKFLKSKQRETSLISNIVNRLALANYDVSFKYYINGKKSLITFPSKDVKDTIRSVYGKNIYNNIISFEKHSDIASIYGYIGSSEISRGSRNNQSIFVNKRYIKSALITSAVENAFKSFLTINKFPFFVLFLEIYPELVDVNVHPAKAEVKFQEEKLIYKLVFEGVHEALAKFMKNSFEITDNHVSISNEEDNSIVQLPIDLKEKNIFTSYPSKREEVELNNLFLENSNTNNDVKYENMYGNDRVLEDNKYTINDAVKNNKSTKTNEPKFPYLNIIGQFNNTYILAQESNNFYIIDQHAAHEKILFEKFKNQIENSEVISQILITPIIVELSSYDYVYYTENMEIFNRSGFFIEDFGDNTISIREAPMLLGKASVEEFFLEILDNLKNMGSGKTTEVNYNIIASLACKAAIKANHPLTSKEMNALIEELRYIKEPFNCPHGRPTIVKISLTDIEKMFKRIQ
;
A
#
# COMPACT_ATOMS: atom_id res chain seq x y z
N MET A 1 -37.64 -34.60 -20.37
CA MET A 1 -36.76 -34.70 -19.20
C MET A 1 -35.32 -34.93 -19.67
N LYS A 2 -34.35 -34.05 -19.33
CA LYS A 2 -32.92 -34.29 -19.65
C LYS A 2 -32.41 -35.46 -18.80
N ARG A 3 -31.80 -36.48 -19.42
CA ARG A 3 -31.22 -37.63 -18.72
C ARG A 3 -29.85 -37.29 -18.19
N ILE A 4 -29.47 -37.93 -17.10
CA ILE A 4 -28.11 -37.86 -16.52
C ILE A 4 -27.17 -38.71 -17.38
N HIS A 5 -26.06 -38.11 -17.80
CA HIS A 5 -24.99 -38.79 -18.54
C HIS A 5 -23.70 -38.70 -17.72
N VAL A 6 -22.87 -39.73 -17.77
CA VAL A 6 -21.50 -39.69 -17.26
C VAL A 6 -20.66 -38.94 -18.29
N LEU A 7 -19.89 -37.94 -17.83
CA LEU A 7 -19.02 -37.17 -18.69
C LEU A 7 -17.81 -37.99 -19.13
N ASP A 8 -17.33 -37.75 -20.33
CA ASP A 8 -16.05 -38.28 -20.79
C ASP A 8 -14.92 -37.81 -19.88
N GLU A 9 -13.87 -38.63 -19.74
CA GLU A 9 -12.73 -38.40 -18.85
C GLU A 9 -12.05 -37.04 -19.15
N ASP A 10 -11.88 -36.69 -20.42
CA ASP A 10 -11.32 -35.41 -20.87
C ASP A 10 -12.16 -34.21 -20.41
N ILE A 11 -13.48 -34.32 -20.43
CA ILE A 11 -14.37 -33.24 -19.97
C ILE A 11 -14.33 -33.14 -18.45
N SER A 12 -14.35 -34.29 -17.78
CA SER A 12 -14.27 -34.38 -16.32
C SER A 12 -12.96 -33.76 -15.80
N ASN A 13 -11.82 -34.07 -16.43
CA ASN A 13 -10.51 -33.54 -16.09
C ASN A 13 -10.43 -32.02 -16.31
N LYS A 14 -11.04 -31.48 -17.38
CA LYS A 14 -11.11 -30.02 -17.62
C LYS A 14 -12.00 -29.31 -16.60
N ILE A 15 -13.05 -29.95 -16.10
CA ILE A 15 -13.92 -29.41 -15.05
C ILE A 15 -13.16 -29.41 -13.72
N ALA A 16 -12.57 -30.54 -13.33
CA ALA A 16 -11.75 -30.68 -12.12
C ALA A 16 -10.54 -29.72 -12.12
N ALA A 17 -9.86 -29.61 -13.27
CA ALA A 17 -8.81 -28.61 -13.45
C ALA A 17 -9.29 -27.18 -13.16
N GLY A 18 -10.59 -26.92 -13.28
CA GLY A 18 -11.17 -25.64 -12.99
C GLY A 18 -11.29 -25.28 -11.53
N GLU A 19 -11.32 -26.25 -10.68
CA GLU A 19 -11.36 -26.07 -9.23
C GLU A 19 -9.96 -25.85 -8.64
N VAL A 20 -8.93 -26.40 -9.30
CA VAL A 20 -7.52 -26.32 -8.85
C VAL A 20 -6.78 -25.17 -9.53
N VAL A 21 -6.97 -24.97 -10.83
CA VAL A 21 -6.26 -23.97 -11.64
C VAL A 21 -7.20 -22.87 -12.12
N GLU A 22 -7.29 -21.78 -11.38
CA GLU A 22 -8.08 -20.61 -11.77
C GLU A 22 -7.30 -19.64 -12.66
N ARG A 23 -6.00 -19.50 -12.43
CA ARG A 23 -5.12 -18.51 -13.06
C ARG A 23 -3.63 -18.89 -12.99
N PRO A 24 -2.73 -18.15 -13.71
CA PRO A 24 -1.29 -18.39 -13.65
C PRO A 24 -0.69 -18.38 -12.23
N ALA A 25 -1.15 -17.50 -11.36
CA ALA A 25 -0.70 -17.42 -9.98
C ALA A 25 -1.02 -18.71 -9.17
N SER A 26 -2.13 -19.41 -9.48
CA SER A 26 -2.47 -20.70 -8.87
C SER A 26 -1.48 -21.79 -9.31
N VAL A 27 -1.09 -21.79 -10.59
CA VAL A 27 -0.07 -22.73 -11.10
C VAL A 27 1.25 -22.52 -10.36
N VAL A 28 1.72 -21.26 -10.27
CA VAL A 28 2.98 -20.94 -9.57
C VAL A 28 2.93 -21.39 -8.11
N LYS A 29 1.80 -21.14 -7.43
CA LYS A 29 1.61 -21.57 -6.04
C LYS A 29 1.80 -23.07 -5.87
N GLU A 30 1.03 -23.86 -6.62
CA GLU A 30 1.06 -25.34 -6.51
C GLU A 30 2.45 -25.90 -6.87
N LEU A 31 3.13 -25.35 -7.88
CA LEU A 31 4.46 -25.81 -8.27
C LEU A 31 5.54 -25.49 -7.23
N ILE A 32 5.51 -24.28 -6.64
CA ILE A 32 6.44 -23.91 -5.57
C ILE A 32 6.17 -24.74 -4.31
N GLU A 33 4.91 -24.96 -3.94
CA GLU A 33 4.54 -25.81 -2.81
C GLU A 33 5.04 -27.26 -3.02
N ASN A 34 5.01 -27.78 -4.25
CA ASN A 34 5.59 -29.08 -4.57
C ASN A 34 7.12 -29.10 -4.45
N SER A 35 7.81 -28.01 -4.85
CA SER A 35 9.26 -27.89 -4.68
C SER A 35 9.65 -27.83 -3.20
N ILE A 36 8.88 -27.14 -2.35
CA ILE A 36 9.10 -27.11 -0.90
C ILE A 36 8.86 -28.49 -0.28
N ASP A 37 7.78 -29.17 -0.67
CA ASP A 37 7.48 -30.53 -0.21
C ASP A 37 8.53 -31.55 -0.67
N ALA A 38 9.26 -31.26 -1.77
CA ALA A 38 10.43 -32.02 -2.24
C ALA A 38 11.75 -31.65 -1.52
N GLU A 39 11.66 -30.90 -0.40
CA GLU A 39 12.79 -30.47 0.43
C GLU A 39 13.83 -29.60 -0.31
N ALA A 40 13.41 -28.87 -1.34
CA ALA A 40 14.27 -27.97 -2.09
C ALA A 40 14.88 -26.89 -1.18
N LYS A 41 16.15 -26.56 -1.41
CA LYS A 41 16.84 -25.45 -0.74
C LYS A 41 16.97 -24.25 -1.65
N ASN A 42 16.91 -24.45 -2.96
CA ASN A 42 16.95 -23.37 -3.96
C ASN A 42 15.80 -23.55 -4.95
N ILE A 43 14.98 -22.53 -5.09
CA ILE A 43 13.86 -22.50 -6.03
C ILE A 43 14.05 -21.32 -6.97
N ILE A 44 14.10 -21.59 -8.28
CA ILE A 44 14.22 -20.57 -9.33
C ILE A 44 12.89 -20.48 -10.06
N ILE A 45 12.30 -19.30 -10.11
CA ILE A 45 11.04 -19.00 -10.76
C ILE A 45 11.31 -18.03 -11.91
N GLU A 46 10.92 -18.38 -13.12
CA GLU A 46 11.06 -17.55 -14.32
C GLU A 46 9.68 -17.35 -14.96
N VAL A 47 9.26 -16.11 -15.12
CA VAL A 47 8.01 -15.75 -15.80
C VAL A 47 8.35 -14.89 -17.00
N ASN A 48 8.08 -15.41 -18.20
CA ASN A 48 8.35 -14.73 -19.46
C ASN A 48 7.03 -14.42 -20.18
N ASN A 49 6.83 -13.15 -20.48
CA ASN A 49 5.65 -12.66 -21.18
C ASN A 49 5.99 -12.49 -22.67
N ASP A 50 5.76 -13.51 -23.49
CA ASP A 50 5.86 -13.43 -24.94
C ASP A 50 4.59 -12.79 -25.53
N ASN A 51 4.60 -12.36 -26.80
CA ASN A 51 3.50 -11.58 -27.43
C ASN A 51 2.11 -12.23 -27.26
N ASP A 52 2.00 -13.56 -27.33
CA ASP A 52 0.73 -14.28 -27.26
C ASP A 52 0.59 -15.21 -26.05
N ASP A 53 1.67 -15.44 -25.29
CA ASP A 53 1.68 -16.42 -24.19
C ASP A 53 2.44 -15.89 -22.96
N GLN A 54 2.14 -16.48 -21.80
CA GLN A 54 2.92 -16.32 -20.57
C GLN A 54 3.51 -17.67 -20.21
N LYS A 55 4.83 -17.78 -20.25
CA LYS A 55 5.56 -18.99 -19.88
C LYS A 55 6.01 -18.91 -18.43
N ILE A 56 5.74 -19.95 -17.68
CA ILE A 56 6.11 -20.10 -16.27
C ILE A 56 7.05 -21.28 -16.16
N LYS A 57 8.27 -21.05 -15.67
CA LYS A 57 9.24 -22.11 -15.42
C LYS A 57 9.67 -22.07 -13.96
N ILE A 58 9.62 -23.24 -13.30
CA ILE A 58 10.06 -23.41 -11.93
C ILE A 58 11.08 -24.54 -11.91
N SER A 59 12.23 -24.27 -11.29
CA SER A 59 13.32 -25.24 -11.14
C SER A 59 13.76 -25.29 -9.69
N ASP A 60 13.93 -26.49 -9.17
CA ASP A 60 14.33 -26.76 -7.79
C ASP A 60 15.48 -27.76 -7.73
N ASP A 61 16.15 -27.81 -6.58
CA ASP A 61 17.20 -28.74 -6.23
C ASP A 61 16.74 -29.79 -5.21
N GLY A 62 15.42 -30.07 -5.17
CA GLY A 62 14.82 -31.06 -4.28
C GLY A 62 15.19 -32.50 -4.60
N ILE A 63 14.51 -33.46 -3.95
CA ILE A 63 14.76 -34.91 -4.11
C ILE A 63 14.54 -35.43 -5.54
N GLY A 64 13.80 -34.65 -6.37
CA GLY A 64 13.40 -35.06 -7.72
C GLY A 64 12.33 -36.16 -7.74
N ILE A 65 11.95 -36.57 -8.96
CA ILE A 65 11.00 -37.65 -9.22
C ILE A 65 11.75 -38.83 -9.79
N HIS A 66 11.48 -40.05 -9.26
CA HIS A 66 12.08 -41.24 -9.80
C HIS A 66 11.64 -41.47 -11.25
N TYR A 67 12.54 -41.95 -12.12
CA TYR A 67 12.28 -42.00 -13.57
C TYR A 67 11.06 -42.87 -13.93
N ASP A 68 10.73 -43.92 -13.14
CA ASP A 68 9.54 -44.77 -13.33
C ASP A 68 8.23 -44.13 -12.88
N ASP A 69 8.30 -43.04 -12.12
CA ASP A 69 7.13 -42.37 -11.54
C ASP A 69 6.78 -41.07 -12.25
N ILE A 70 7.60 -40.64 -13.23
CA ILE A 70 7.38 -39.35 -13.95
C ILE A 70 6.02 -39.32 -14.64
N GLU A 71 5.62 -40.40 -15.30
CA GLU A 71 4.30 -40.50 -15.94
C GLU A 71 3.18 -40.58 -14.90
N LYS A 72 3.39 -41.34 -13.81
CA LYS A 72 2.42 -41.48 -12.73
C LYS A 72 2.13 -40.17 -12.01
N ALA A 73 3.09 -39.25 -11.97
CA ALA A 73 2.92 -37.92 -11.36
C ALA A 73 1.84 -37.05 -12.07
N PHE A 74 1.49 -37.40 -13.31
CA PHE A 74 0.44 -36.75 -14.09
C PHE A 74 -0.89 -37.52 -14.11
N LEU A 75 -0.97 -38.67 -13.43
CA LEU A 75 -2.23 -39.41 -13.27
C LEU A 75 -3.05 -38.78 -12.13
N PRO A 76 -4.39 -38.69 -12.28
CA PRO A 76 -5.27 -38.29 -11.17
C PRO A 76 -5.02 -39.14 -9.93
N HIS A 77 -4.94 -38.47 -8.76
CA HIS A 77 -4.67 -39.10 -7.46
C HIS A 77 -3.28 -39.71 -7.32
N GLY A 78 -2.36 -39.42 -8.24
CA GLY A 78 -0.94 -39.84 -8.14
C GLY A 78 -0.22 -39.02 -7.06
N THR A 79 0.07 -39.62 -5.90
CA THR A 79 0.75 -38.96 -4.79
C THR A 79 1.69 -39.90 -4.04
N SER A 80 2.83 -39.37 -3.60
CA SER A 80 3.75 -40.04 -2.69
C SER A 80 3.58 -39.61 -1.22
N LYS A 81 2.64 -38.66 -0.94
CA LYS A 81 2.57 -37.94 0.33
C LYS A 81 1.59 -38.58 1.35
N ILE A 82 0.63 -39.34 0.89
CA ILE A 82 -0.34 -40.10 1.72
C ILE A 82 -0.51 -41.51 1.19
N LEU A 83 -0.54 -42.47 2.08
CA LEU A 83 -0.74 -43.90 1.75
C LEU A 83 -1.95 -44.48 2.46
N LYS A 84 -2.31 -43.94 3.64
CA LYS A 84 -3.39 -44.45 4.49
C LYS A 84 -4.34 -43.35 4.90
N ILE A 85 -5.56 -43.74 5.29
CA ILE A 85 -6.59 -42.80 5.77
C ILE A 85 -6.12 -42.03 7.01
N ASP A 86 -5.35 -42.65 7.89
CA ASP A 86 -4.82 -42.03 9.10
C ASP A 86 -3.86 -40.88 8.81
N ASP A 87 -3.16 -40.93 7.65
CA ASP A 87 -2.26 -39.87 7.21
C ASP A 87 -3.01 -38.54 6.96
N LEU A 88 -4.33 -38.59 6.70
CA LEU A 88 -5.17 -37.40 6.50
C LEU A 88 -5.32 -36.52 7.76
N HIS A 89 -5.13 -37.10 8.95
CA HIS A 89 -5.20 -36.38 10.22
C HIS A 89 -3.87 -35.71 10.63
N SER A 90 -2.76 -36.08 9.98
CA SER A 90 -1.41 -35.63 10.31
C SER A 90 -0.66 -35.01 9.11
N ILE A 91 -1.39 -34.30 8.22
CA ILE A 91 -0.82 -33.73 6.99
C ILE A 91 0.15 -32.60 7.33
N ASN A 92 1.45 -32.83 7.12
CA ASN A 92 2.52 -31.84 7.27
C ASN A 92 2.97 -31.24 5.92
N THR A 93 2.45 -31.73 4.79
CA THR A 93 2.79 -31.27 3.43
C THR A 93 1.78 -30.25 2.90
N PHE A 94 2.20 -29.36 2.02
CA PHE A 94 1.31 -28.38 1.38
C PHE A 94 0.31 -29.04 0.44
N GLY A 95 0.76 -29.97 -0.40
CA GLY A 95 -0.07 -30.76 -1.32
C GLY A 95 -0.19 -32.22 -0.86
N PHE A 96 -1.34 -32.86 -1.06
CA PHE A 96 -1.56 -34.28 -0.72
C PHE A 96 -2.52 -35.03 -1.65
N ARG A 97 -3.33 -34.30 -2.46
CA ARG A 97 -4.42 -34.90 -3.25
C ARG A 97 -3.98 -35.53 -4.57
N GLY A 98 -2.75 -35.23 -5.06
CA GLY A 98 -2.28 -35.72 -6.36
C GLY A 98 -3.08 -35.20 -7.55
N GLU A 99 -3.61 -33.96 -7.46
CA GLU A 99 -4.47 -33.35 -8.48
C GLU A 99 -3.83 -32.16 -9.18
N ALA A 100 -2.75 -31.56 -8.63
CA ALA A 100 -2.18 -30.33 -9.17
C ALA A 100 -1.55 -30.53 -10.57
N LEU A 101 -0.62 -31.47 -10.73
CA LEU A 101 0.04 -31.73 -12.02
C LEU A 101 -0.94 -32.23 -13.11
N PRO A 102 -1.84 -33.18 -12.82
CA PRO A 102 -2.88 -33.58 -13.78
C PRO A 102 -3.74 -32.39 -14.23
N SER A 103 -4.21 -31.58 -13.28
CA SER A 103 -5.05 -30.41 -13.56
C SER A 103 -4.32 -29.34 -14.40
N ILE A 104 -3.06 -29.06 -14.10
CA ILE A 104 -2.24 -28.11 -14.87
C ILE A 104 -2.04 -28.63 -16.30
N SER A 105 -1.65 -29.90 -16.46
CA SER A 105 -1.38 -30.50 -17.77
C SER A 105 -2.62 -30.62 -18.66
N ALA A 106 -3.81 -30.86 -18.08
CA ALA A 106 -5.08 -30.93 -18.82
C ALA A 106 -5.46 -29.62 -19.52
N VAL A 107 -5.00 -28.46 -19.02
CA VAL A 107 -5.36 -27.13 -19.53
C VAL A 107 -4.18 -26.31 -20.07
N SER A 108 -2.99 -26.92 -20.19
CA SER A 108 -1.77 -26.23 -20.65
C SER A 108 -0.86 -27.17 -21.42
N LYS A 109 0.28 -26.65 -21.88
CA LYS A 109 1.41 -27.44 -22.38
C LYS A 109 2.49 -27.45 -21.31
N VAL A 110 2.92 -28.65 -20.92
CA VAL A 110 3.86 -28.85 -19.81
C VAL A 110 5.08 -29.63 -20.29
N SER A 111 6.28 -29.10 -20.02
CA SER A 111 7.54 -29.83 -20.12
C SER A 111 8.11 -30.00 -18.72
N LEU A 112 8.26 -31.23 -18.25
CA LEU A 112 8.86 -31.54 -16.95
C LEU A 112 10.12 -32.38 -17.16
N LYS A 113 11.22 -31.94 -16.52
CA LYS A 113 12.50 -32.67 -16.44
C LYS A 113 12.79 -32.92 -14.98
N SER A 114 13.06 -34.16 -14.61
CA SER A 114 13.40 -34.48 -13.23
C SER A 114 14.42 -35.59 -13.15
N ARG A 115 15.25 -35.54 -12.11
CA ARG A 115 16.20 -36.56 -11.75
C ARG A 115 16.23 -36.72 -10.23
N SER A 116 16.00 -37.94 -9.76
CA SER A 116 16.23 -38.30 -8.36
C SER A 116 17.71 -38.59 -8.11
N LYS A 117 18.12 -38.55 -6.83
CA LYS A 117 19.49 -38.82 -6.42
C LYS A 117 19.94 -40.25 -6.77
N ASP A 118 18.99 -41.21 -6.83
CA ASP A 118 19.25 -42.62 -7.07
C ASP A 118 19.42 -42.96 -8.55
N ASN A 119 19.22 -42.01 -9.46
CA ASN A 119 19.28 -42.20 -10.90
C ASN A 119 20.50 -41.48 -11.53
N GLU A 120 21.20 -42.13 -12.46
CA GLU A 120 22.33 -41.55 -13.18
C GLU A 120 21.89 -40.47 -14.17
N TYR A 121 20.72 -40.64 -14.80
CA TYR A 121 20.13 -39.70 -15.76
C TYR A 121 18.72 -39.32 -15.33
N GLY A 122 18.25 -38.20 -15.84
CA GLY A 122 16.88 -37.74 -15.64
C GLY A 122 16.00 -38.14 -16.81
N ARG A 123 14.72 -37.81 -16.67
CA ARG A 123 13.72 -38.06 -17.70
C ARG A 123 12.94 -36.77 -17.98
N GLU A 124 12.66 -36.51 -19.25
CA GLU A 124 11.80 -35.45 -19.72
C GLU A 124 10.48 -36.02 -20.20
N ILE A 125 9.37 -35.45 -19.76
CA ILE A 125 8.03 -35.69 -20.28
C ILE A 125 7.46 -34.40 -20.85
N TYR A 126 6.82 -34.46 -22.01
CA TYR A 126 6.07 -33.38 -22.60
C TYR A 126 4.61 -33.75 -22.79
N ILE A 127 3.73 -32.89 -22.26
CA ILE A 127 2.28 -33.14 -22.22
C ILE A 127 1.58 -31.93 -22.83
N SER A 128 0.59 -32.16 -23.67
CA SER A 128 -0.24 -31.12 -24.28
C SER A 128 -1.74 -31.42 -24.08
N GLY A 129 -2.41 -30.60 -23.26
CA GLY A 129 -3.83 -30.76 -22.98
C GLY A 129 -4.21 -32.10 -22.35
N GLY A 130 -3.34 -32.64 -21.49
CA GLY A 130 -3.53 -33.93 -20.82
C GLY A 130 -2.93 -35.15 -21.56
N ASN A 131 -2.54 -35.00 -22.83
CA ASN A 131 -2.00 -36.09 -23.63
C ASN A 131 -0.47 -36.07 -23.60
N VAL A 132 0.16 -37.21 -23.27
CA VAL A 132 1.61 -37.38 -23.32
C VAL A 132 2.05 -37.46 -24.79
N GLU A 133 2.87 -36.51 -25.22
CA GLU A 133 3.40 -36.50 -26.59
C GLU A 133 4.71 -37.27 -26.69
N TYR A 134 5.60 -37.12 -25.72
CA TYR A 134 6.83 -37.90 -25.65
C TYR A 134 7.38 -38.00 -24.23
N ILE A 135 8.14 -39.08 -24.00
CA ILE A 135 9.00 -39.28 -22.84
C ILE A 135 10.38 -39.66 -23.37
N LYS A 136 11.44 -39.01 -22.85
CA LYS A 136 12.82 -39.33 -23.24
C LYS A 136 13.78 -39.16 -22.07
N ASP A 137 14.87 -39.88 -22.12
CA ASP A 137 15.96 -39.75 -21.16
C ASP A 137 16.77 -38.48 -21.46
N VAL A 138 17.19 -37.75 -20.42
CA VAL A 138 17.87 -36.46 -20.53
C VAL A 138 18.90 -36.31 -19.41
N GLY A 139 20.02 -35.65 -19.75
CA GLY A 139 20.96 -35.21 -18.72
C GLY A 139 20.43 -33.96 -18.01
N CYS A 140 20.20 -34.03 -16.71
CA CYS A 140 19.85 -32.88 -15.88
C CYS A 140 20.43 -33.00 -14.47
N SER A 141 20.46 -31.88 -13.71
CA SER A 141 20.81 -31.88 -12.30
C SER A 141 19.76 -32.61 -11.47
N ILE A 142 20.12 -32.98 -10.24
CA ILE A 142 19.15 -33.52 -9.25
C ILE A 142 18.13 -32.42 -8.97
N GLY A 143 16.85 -32.81 -8.81
CA GLY A 143 15.72 -31.90 -8.62
C GLY A 143 14.74 -31.96 -9.77
N THR A 144 13.87 -30.95 -9.86
CA THR A 144 12.82 -30.87 -10.87
C THR A 144 12.84 -29.53 -11.57
N SER A 145 12.62 -29.52 -12.88
CA SER A 145 12.39 -28.31 -13.68
C SER A 145 11.12 -28.51 -14.49
N ILE A 146 10.11 -27.67 -14.24
CA ILE A 146 8.83 -27.71 -14.93
C ILE A 146 8.56 -26.38 -15.63
N GLU A 147 8.16 -26.46 -16.91
CA GLU A 147 7.75 -25.31 -17.71
C GLU A 147 6.31 -25.48 -18.15
N VAL A 148 5.48 -24.48 -17.87
CA VAL A 148 4.06 -24.41 -18.24
C VAL A 148 3.88 -23.28 -19.23
N SER A 149 3.26 -23.57 -20.37
CA SER A 149 3.00 -22.64 -21.44
C SER A 149 1.58 -22.80 -21.99
N ASN A 150 1.09 -21.79 -22.69
CA ASN A 150 -0.23 -21.81 -23.34
C ASN A 150 -1.39 -22.16 -22.40
N LEU A 151 -1.38 -21.64 -21.17
CA LEU A 151 -2.43 -21.90 -20.19
C LEU A 151 -3.81 -21.57 -20.76
N PHE A 152 -4.76 -22.49 -20.61
CA PHE A 152 -6.14 -22.43 -21.13
C PHE A 152 -6.26 -22.38 -22.66
N PHE A 153 -5.28 -22.90 -23.42
CA PHE A 153 -5.35 -22.92 -24.88
C PHE A 153 -6.55 -23.74 -25.39
N ASN A 154 -6.94 -24.78 -24.68
CA ASN A 154 -8.06 -25.66 -24.95
C ASN A 154 -9.35 -25.34 -24.15
N VAL A 155 -9.36 -24.23 -23.39
CA VAL A 155 -10.50 -23.73 -22.60
C VAL A 155 -10.72 -22.21 -22.90
N PRO A 156 -11.23 -21.86 -24.10
CA PRO A 156 -11.29 -20.46 -24.55
C PRO A 156 -12.10 -19.54 -23.62
N ALA A 157 -13.14 -20.06 -22.98
CA ALA A 157 -13.95 -19.32 -22.03
C ALA A 157 -13.08 -18.80 -20.87
N ARG A 158 -12.23 -19.63 -20.27
CA ARG A 158 -11.32 -19.24 -19.19
C ARG A 158 -10.21 -18.31 -19.64
N LYS A 159 -9.65 -18.54 -20.83
CA LYS A 159 -8.63 -17.67 -21.41
C LYS A 159 -9.13 -16.22 -21.53
N LYS A 160 -10.42 -16.01 -21.84
CA LYS A 160 -11.04 -14.68 -21.91
C LYS A 160 -11.21 -14.00 -20.55
N PHE A 161 -11.24 -14.74 -19.44
CA PHE A 161 -11.36 -14.19 -18.08
C PHE A 161 -10.00 -13.84 -17.46
N LEU A 162 -8.89 -14.21 -18.08
CA LEU A 162 -7.58 -13.77 -17.64
C LEU A 162 -7.46 -12.26 -17.79
N LYS A 163 -6.83 -11.63 -16.82
CA LYS A 163 -6.49 -10.20 -16.84
C LYS A 163 -5.32 -9.94 -17.80
N SER A 164 -4.86 -8.70 -17.88
CA SER A 164 -3.63 -8.38 -18.61
C SER A 164 -2.45 -9.22 -18.08
N LYS A 165 -1.49 -9.52 -18.94
CA LYS A 165 -0.29 -10.31 -18.55
C LYS A 165 0.47 -9.66 -17.40
N GLN A 166 0.55 -8.32 -17.40
CA GLN A 166 1.15 -7.55 -16.31
C GLN A 166 0.40 -7.79 -15.01
N ARG A 167 -0.93 -7.76 -15.06
CA ARG A 167 -1.77 -8.01 -13.87
C ARG A 167 -1.61 -9.44 -13.34
N GLU A 168 -1.55 -10.45 -14.23
CA GLU A 168 -1.29 -11.83 -13.82
C GLU A 168 0.14 -11.96 -13.24
N THR A 169 1.14 -11.29 -13.84
CA THR A 169 2.50 -11.24 -13.30
C THR A 169 2.55 -10.59 -11.90
N SER A 170 1.79 -9.51 -11.68
CA SER A 170 1.66 -8.90 -10.36
C SER A 170 1.07 -9.86 -9.32
N LEU A 171 0.05 -10.65 -9.69
CA LEU A 171 -0.51 -11.68 -8.80
C LEU A 171 0.49 -12.80 -8.51
N ILE A 172 1.28 -13.22 -9.52
CA ILE A 172 2.38 -14.18 -9.33
C ILE A 172 3.40 -13.63 -8.34
N SER A 173 3.84 -12.36 -8.53
CA SER A 173 4.80 -11.71 -7.62
C SER A 173 4.29 -11.68 -6.17
N ASN A 174 3.00 -11.43 -5.96
CA ASN A 174 2.41 -11.48 -4.63
C ASN A 174 2.51 -12.88 -4.00
N ILE A 175 2.19 -13.93 -4.76
CA ILE A 175 2.28 -15.32 -4.30
C ILE A 175 3.73 -15.69 -3.97
N VAL A 176 4.68 -15.37 -4.86
CA VAL A 176 6.11 -15.64 -4.65
C VAL A 176 6.60 -14.94 -3.37
N ASN A 177 6.27 -13.67 -3.17
CA ASN A 177 6.62 -12.92 -1.96
C ASN A 177 6.07 -13.60 -0.69
N ARG A 178 4.80 -14.06 -0.71
CA ARG A 178 4.18 -14.74 0.43
C ARG A 178 4.84 -16.10 0.72
N LEU A 179 5.13 -16.88 -0.31
CA LEU A 179 5.79 -18.18 -0.14
C LEU A 179 7.24 -18.02 0.33
N ALA A 180 7.96 -16.99 -0.14
CA ALA A 180 9.30 -16.67 0.35
C ALA A 180 9.29 -16.26 1.83
N LEU A 181 8.31 -15.46 2.27
CA LEU A 181 8.16 -15.11 3.68
C LEU A 181 7.79 -16.30 4.56
N ALA A 182 6.94 -17.22 4.07
CA ALA A 182 6.56 -18.42 4.80
C ALA A 182 7.71 -19.43 4.97
N ASN A 183 8.64 -19.45 3.99
CA ASN A 183 9.74 -20.42 3.90
C ASN A 183 11.09 -19.67 3.81
N TYR A 184 11.37 -18.86 4.82
CA TYR A 184 12.59 -18.03 4.87
C TYR A 184 13.88 -18.85 5.02
N ASP A 185 13.77 -20.16 5.27
CA ASP A 185 14.85 -21.15 5.28
C ASP A 185 15.20 -21.69 3.87
N VAL A 186 14.47 -21.24 2.82
CA VAL A 186 14.67 -21.62 1.41
C VAL A 186 15.10 -20.38 0.61
N SER A 187 16.00 -20.56 -0.36
CA SER A 187 16.41 -19.53 -1.30
C SER A 187 15.42 -19.43 -2.47
N PHE A 188 14.88 -18.27 -2.71
CA PHE A 188 14.04 -17.95 -3.86
C PHE A 188 14.76 -17.01 -4.81
N LYS A 189 14.77 -17.36 -6.12
CA LYS A 189 15.26 -16.50 -7.20
C LYS A 189 14.14 -16.32 -8.21
N TYR A 190 13.57 -15.13 -8.28
CA TYR A 190 12.44 -14.82 -9.15
C TYR A 190 12.83 -13.81 -10.22
N TYR A 191 12.58 -14.19 -11.47
CA TYR A 191 12.89 -13.40 -12.66
C TYR A 191 11.62 -13.14 -13.48
N ILE A 192 11.49 -11.94 -14.00
CA ILE A 192 10.42 -11.51 -14.92
C ILE A 192 11.07 -11.02 -16.21
N ASN A 193 10.76 -11.68 -17.33
CA ASN A 193 11.36 -11.37 -18.64
C ASN A 193 12.90 -11.30 -18.59
N GLY A 194 13.52 -12.24 -17.88
CA GLY A 194 14.96 -12.31 -17.66
C GLY A 194 15.54 -11.28 -16.68
N LYS A 195 14.75 -10.31 -16.21
CA LYS A 195 15.19 -9.34 -15.20
C LYS A 195 14.94 -9.89 -13.79
N LYS A 196 15.87 -9.64 -12.88
CA LYS A 196 15.75 -9.98 -11.45
C LYS A 196 14.59 -9.21 -10.83
N SER A 197 13.71 -9.92 -10.13
CA SER A 197 12.58 -9.34 -9.42
C SER A 197 12.65 -9.58 -7.90
N LEU A 198 13.07 -10.78 -7.46
CA LEU A 198 13.30 -11.09 -6.05
C LEU A 198 14.45 -12.09 -5.93
N ILE A 199 15.33 -11.86 -4.95
CA ILE A 199 16.30 -12.86 -4.49
C ILE A 199 16.26 -12.88 -2.97
N THR A 200 16.01 -14.06 -2.39
CA THR A 200 16.13 -14.32 -0.96
C THR A 200 17.23 -15.35 -0.71
N PHE A 201 17.82 -15.26 0.46
CA PHE A 201 18.80 -16.23 0.93
C PHE A 201 18.25 -16.97 2.14
N PRO A 202 18.60 -18.26 2.35
CA PRO A 202 18.19 -18.97 3.54
C PRO A 202 18.62 -18.23 4.80
N SER A 203 17.68 -17.99 5.70
CA SER A 203 17.93 -17.33 6.97
C SER A 203 17.28 -18.08 8.13
N LYS A 204 17.76 -17.83 9.35
CA LYS A 204 17.12 -18.31 10.57
C LYS A 204 15.98 -17.40 11.04
N ASP A 205 15.93 -16.19 10.51
CA ASP A 205 14.94 -15.17 10.88
C ASP A 205 14.27 -14.61 9.62
N VAL A 206 12.96 -14.52 9.64
CA VAL A 206 12.16 -13.95 8.55
C VAL A 206 12.50 -12.47 8.28
N LYS A 207 13.15 -11.78 9.23
CA LYS A 207 13.55 -10.37 9.09
C LYS A 207 14.38 -10.10 7.85
N ASP A 208 15.32 -10.99 7.51
CA ASP A 208 16.15 -10.84 6.31
C ASP A 208 15.33 -11.02 5.03
N THR A 209 14.36 -11.93 5.04
CA THR A 209 13.42 -12.10 3.93
C THR A 209 12.48 -10.89 3.80
N ILE A 210 12.03 -10.30 4.91
CA ILE A 210 11.27 -9.03 4.91
C ILE A 210 12.07 -7.94 4.22
N ARG A 211 13.39 -7.81 4.50
CA ARG A 211 14.27 -6.86 3.81
C ARG A 211 14.32 -7.10 2.31
N SER A 212 14.47 -8.35 1.90
CA SER A 212 14.54 -8.73 0.48
C SER A 212 13.23 -8.47 -0.28
N VAL A 213 12.07 -8.65 0.40
CA VAL A 213 10.73 -8.48 -0.20
C VAL A 213 10.28 -7.04 -0.20
N TYR A 214 10.49 -6.29 0.89
CA TYR A 214 9.90 -4.97 1.12
C TYR A 214 10.91 -3.81 1.18
N GLY A 215 12.21 -4.11 1.12
CA GLY A 215 13.26 -3.10 1.11
C GLY A 215 13.74 -2.66 2.50
N LYS A 216 14.76 -1.80 2.49
CA LYS A 216 15.48 -1.35 3.68
C LYS A 216 14.64 -0.47 4.60
N ASN A 217 13.77 0.37 4.05
CA ASN A 217 12.92 1.25 4.85
C ASN A 217 12.03 0.46 5.81
N ILE A 218 11.34 -0.58 5.30
CA ILE A 218 10.51 -1.45 6.14
C ILE A 218 11.37 -2.22 7.14
N TYR A 219 12.51 -2.78 6.71
CA TYR A 219 13.43 -3.52 7.59
C TYR A 219 13.88 -2.71 8.82
N ASN A 220 14.13 -1.42 8.66
CA ASN A 220 14.59 -0.55 9.75
C ASN A 220 13.48 -0.18 10.75
N ASN A 221 12.21 -0.25 10.33
CA ASN A 221 11.05 0.23 11.07
C ASN A 221 10.13 -0.89 11.54
N ILE A 222 10.64 -2.14 11.65
CA ILE A 222 9.88 -3.28 12.18
C ILE A 222 10.30 -3.63 13.59
N ILE A 223 9.32 -4.09 14.38
CA ILE A 223 9.41 -4.46 15.78
C ILE A 223 9.06 -5.95 15.88
N SER A 224 9.92 -6.75 16.51
CA SER A 224 9.63 -8.16 16.75
C SER A 224 8.59 -8.31 17.87
N PHE A 225 7.72 -9.30 17.73
CA PHE A 225 6.81 -9.73 18.77
C PHE A 225 6.75 -11.24 18.86
N GLU A 226 6.52 -11.75 20.06
CA GLU A 226 6.37 -13.17 20.35
C GLU A 226 5.50 -13.34 21.58
N LYS A 227 4.56 -14.29 21.52
CA LYS A 227 3.73 -14.68 22.68
C LYS A 227 3.29 -16.12 22.55
N HIS A 228 3.31 -16.83 23.67
CA HIS A 228 2.93 -18.24 23.76
C HIS A 228 1.73 -18.44 24.64
N SER A 229 0.96 -19.47 24.34
CA SER A 229 -0.13 -20.00 25.17
C SER A 229 -0.10 -21.53 25.11
N ASP A 230 -0.94 -22.18 25.90
CA ASP A 230 -1.01 -23.64 25.94
C ASP A 230 -1.46 -24.26 24.60
N ILE A 231 -2.19 -23.52 23.77
CA ILE A 231 -2.79 -24.02 22.52
C ILE A 231 -2.11 -23.51 21.25
N ALA A 232 -1.41 -22.39 21.34
CA ALA A 232 -0.83 -21.74 20.17
C ALA A 232 0.33 -20.80 20.54
N SER A 233 1.21 -20.59 19.59
CA SER A 233 2.30 -19.61 19.65
C SER A 233 2.18 -18.64 18.50
N ILE A 234 2.39 -17.34 18.80
CA ILE A 234 2.48 -16.31 17.76
C ILE A 234 3.85 -15.65 17.81
N TYR A 235 4.37 -15.32 16.64
CA TYR A 235 5.61 -14.57 16.52
C TYR A 235 5.67 -13.84 15.16
N GLY A 236 6.61 -12.93 15.02
CA GLY A 236 6.83 -12.22 13.77
C GLY A 236 7.22 -10.78 13.96
N TYR A 237 6.82 -9.94 13.01
CA TYR A 237 7.18 -8.52 12.97
C TYR A 237 5.97 -7.64 12.69
N ILE A 238 5.89 -6.54 13.41
CA ILE A 238 4.92 -5.45 13.21
C ILE A 238 5.68 -4.19 12.81
N GLY A 239 5.06 -3.30 12.06
CA GLY A 239 5.64 -2.03 11.67
C GLY A 239 5.43 -0.92 12.68
N SER A 240 6.36 0.04 12.77
CA SER A 240 6.12 1.31 13.44
C SER A 240 5.03 2.11 12.70
N SER A 241 4.53 3.19 13.33
CA SER A 241 3.56 4.09 12.69
C SER A 241 4.05 4.70 11.38
N GLU A 242 5.37 4.84 11.20
CA GLU A 242 6.00 5.46 10.03
C GLU A 242 5.78 4.68 8.73
N ILE A 243 5.73 3.35 8.81
CA ILE A 243 5.54 2.47 7.65
C ILE A 243 4.10 1.99 7.47
N SER A 244 3.14 2.62 8.17
CA SER A 244 1.71 2.33 7.99
C SER A 244 1.22 2.81 6.63
N ARG A 245 0.29 2.07 6.01
CA ARG A 245 -0.22 2.37 4.67
C ARG A 245 -1.74 2.53 4.63
N GLY A 246 -2.25 3.17 3.57
CA GLY A 246 -3.68 3.28 3.28
C GLY A 246 -4.35 1.98 2.83
N SER A 247 -3.60 0.87 2.72
CA SER A 247 -4.09 -0.44 2.29
C SER A 247 -3.59 -1.58 3.18
N ARG A 248 -4.31 -2.71 3.16
CA ARG A 248 -3.95 -3.94 3.87
C ARG A 248 -3.01 -4.87 3.08
N ASN A 249 -2.45 -4.41 1.95
CA ASN A 249 -1.67 -5.27 1.05
C ASN A 249 -0.37 -5.80 1.68
N ASN A 250 0.19 -5.07 2.65
CA ASN A 250 1.41 -5.43 3.35
C ASN A 250 1.16 -6.19 4.68
N GLN A 251 -0.04 -6.76 4.82
CA GLN A 251 -0.40 -7.63 5.94
C GLN A 251 -0.25 -9.09 5.53
N SER A 252 0.51 -9.88 6.29
CA SER A 252 0.76 -11.29 6.02
C SER A 252 0.46 -12.12 7.25
N ILE A 253 -0.38 -13.13 7.09
CA ILE A 253 -0.73 -14.07 8.15
C ILE A 253 -0.37 -15.48 7.68
N PHE A 254 0.40 -16.17 8.48
CA PHE A 254 0.80 -17.56 8.25
C PHE A 254 0.34 -18.44 9.41
N VAL A 255 -0.42 -19.48 9.12
CA VAL A 255 -0.84 -20.51 10.09
C VAL A 255 -0.17 -21.81 9.71
N ASN A 256 0.68 -22.34 10.59
CA ASN A 256 1.47 -23.54 10.33
C ASN A 256 2.18 -23.45 8.96
N LYS A 257 2.90 -22.34 8.70
CA LYS A 257 3.59 -21.95 7.44
C LYS A 257 2.67 -21.71 6.23
N ARG A 258 1.35 -21.85 6.33
CA ARG A 258 0.41 -21.58 5.22
C ARG A 258 -0.07 -20.14 5.26
N TYR A 259 0.05 -19.43 4.14
CA TYR A 259 -0.53 -18.09 3.99
C TYR A 259 -2.05 -18.18 3.99
N ILE A 260 -2.67 -17.38 4.87
CA ILE A 260 -4.13 -17.30 4.99
C ILE A 260 -4.60 -15.84 5.04
N LYS A 261 -5.90 -15.66 4.80
CA LYS A 261 -6.62 -14.42 5.09
C LYS A 261 -7.55 -14.70 6.27
N SER A 262 -7.39 -13.96 7.35
CA SER A 262 -8.24 -14.07 8.54
C SER A 262 -8.68 -12.70 9.01
N ALA A 263 -9.98 -12.43 8.92
CA ALA A 263 -10.58 -11.20 9.45
C ALA A 263 -10.39 -11.09 10.97
N LEU A 264 -10.44 -12.23 11.68
CA LEU A 264 -10.23 -12.33 13.12
C LEU A 264 -8.85 -11.80 13.51
N ILE A 265 -7.79 -12.37 12.92
CA ILE A 265 -6.40 -12.01 13.24
C ILE A 265 -6.10 -10.58 12.79
N THR A 266 -6.56 -10.19 11.58
CA THR A 266 -6.40 -8.82 11.08
C THR A 266 -7.04 -7.81 12.04
N SER A 267 -8.27 -8.06 12.51
CA SER A 267 -8.97 -7.21 13.46
C SER A 267 -8.25 -7.13 14.81
N ALA A 268 -7.70 -8.24 15.31
CA ALA A 268 -6.94 -8.27 16.55
C ALA A 268 -5.69 -7.38 16.48
N VAL A 269 -4.92 -7.48 15.39
CA VAL A 269 -3.73 -6.63 15.16
C VAL A 269 -4.16 -5.17 15.01
N GLU A 270 -5.14 -4.85 14.15
CA GLU A 270 -5.59 -3.47 13.91
C GLU A 270 -6.14 -2.82 15.20
N ASN A 271 -6.86 -3.57 16.04
CA ASN A 271 -7.33 -3.07 17.34
C ASN A 271 -6.18 -2.83 18.33
N ALA A 272 -5.12 -3.64 18.31
CA ALA A 272 -3.92 -3.39 19.11
C ALA A 272 -3.22 -2.07 18.69
N PHE A 273 -3.32 -1.70 17.42
CA PHE A 273 -2.76 -0.47 16.86
C PHE A 273 -3.65 0.77 17.01
N LYS A 274 -4.89 0.63 17.48
CA LYS A 274 -5.89 1.72 17.45
C LYS A 274 -5.44 3.02 18.10
N SER A 275 -4.61 2.94 19.16
CA SER A 275 -4.06 4.12 19.85
C SER A 275 -2.72 4.60 19.25
N PHE A 276 -2.16 3.89 18.27
CA PHE A 276 -0.83 4.16 17.72
C PHE A 276 -0.86 4.65 16.27
N LEU A 277 -1.97 4.48 15.56
CA LEU A 277 -2.12 4.87 14.17
C LEU A 277 -3.18 5.95 13.98
N THR A 278 -2.95 6.79 12.99
CA THR A 278 -3.95 7.76 12.53
C THR A 278 -5.10 7.07 11.79
N ILE A 279 -6.24 7.73 11.73
CA ILE A 279 -7.44 7.23 11.04
C ILE A 279 -7.10 6.92 9.57
N ASN A 280 -7.63 5.79 9.05
CA ASN A 280 -7.42 5.30 7.68
C ASN A 280 -6.00 4.83 7.35
N LYS A 281 -5.19 4.53 8.35
CA LYS A 281 -3.88 3.86 8.18
C LYS A 281 -3.96 2.43 8.72
N PHE A 282 -3.37 1.50 7.97
CA PHE A 282 -3.29 0.08 8.33
C PHE A 282 -1.85 -0.29 8.68
N PRO A 283 -1.63 -1.07 9.74
CA PRO A 283 -0.30 -1.47 10.14
C PRO A 283 0.33 -2.45 9.14
N PHE A 284 1.64 -2.36 8.97
CA PHE A 284 2.43 -3.45 8.40
C PHE A 284 2.55 -4.57 9.41
N PHE A 285 2.37 -5.83 9.00
CA PHE A 285 2.76 -6.97 9.82
C PHE A 285 3.00 -8.24 9.00
N VAL A 286 3.89 -9.06 9.53
CA VAL A 286 4.16 -10.45 9.13
C VAL A 286 4.01 -11.29 10.39
N LEU A 287 2.92 -12.04 10.48
CA LEU A 287 2.52 -12.80 11.66
C LEU A 287 2.50 -14.30 11.36
N PHE A 288 3.19 -15.05 12.19
CA PHE A 288 3.15 -16.51 12.22
C PHE A 288 2.34 -16.95 13.43
N LEU A 289 1.43 -17.87 13.20
CA LEU A 289 0.65 -18.57 14.21
C LEU A 289 0.93 -20.07 14.07
N GLU A 290 1.55 -20.65 15.08
CA GLU A 290 1.70 -22.08 15.24
C GLU A 290 0.63 -22.60 16.19
N ILE A 291 -0.19 -23.52 15.72
CA ILE A 291 -1.33 -24.07 16.46
C ILE A 291 -1.45 -25.56 16.16
N TYR A 292 -1.92 -26.33 17.13
CA TYR A 292 -2.19 -27.74 16.92
C TYR A 292 -3.17 -27.95 15.76
N PRO A 293 -2.87 -28.87 14.80
CA PRO A 293 -3.72 -29.09 13.62
C PRO A 293 -5.17 -29.43 13.95
N GLU A 294 -5.41 -30.07 15.08
CA GLU A 294 -6.75 -30.46 15.57
C GLU A 294 -7.64 -29.25 15.94
N LEU A 295 -7.03 -28.10 16.25
CA LEU A 295 -7.74 -26.87 16.67
C LEU A 295 -8.02 -25.92 15.51
N VAL A 296 -7.63 -26.27 14.28
CA VAL A 296 -7.81 -25.44 13.10
C VAL A 296 -8.34 -26.26 11.92
N ASP A 297 -9.47 -25.83 11.36
CA ASP A 297 -9.98 -26.38 10.11
C ASP A 297 -9.50 -25.53 8.92
N VAL A 298 -8.64 -26.11 8.09
CA VAL A 298 -8.04 -25.48 6.90
C VAL A 298 -8.87 -25.76 5.65
N ASN A 299 -9.84 -26.69 5.69
CA ASN A 299 -10.58 -27.15 4.52
C ASN A 299 -11.88 -26.38 4.28
N VAL A 300 -11.91 -25.09 4.62
CA VAL A 300 -13.13 -24.24 4.52
C VAL A 300 -13.37 -23.76 3.08
N HIS A 301 -12.32 -23.58 2.26
CA HIS A 301 -12.42 -23.07 0.89
C HIS A 301 -11.50 -23.85 -0.06
N PRO A 302 -11.87 -24.10 -1.35
CA PRO A 302 -11.02 -24.81 -2.33
C PRO A 302 -9.61 -24.23 -2.45
N ALA A 303 -9.47 -22.90 -2.41
CA ALA A 303 -8.17 -22.21 -2.45
C ALA A 303 -7.39 -22.30 -1.13
N LYS A 304 -7.91 -22.95 -0.07
CA LYS A 304 -7.31 -23.07 1.28
C LYS A 304 -6.84 -21.72 1.87
N ALA A 305 -7.48 -20.62 1.46
CA ALA A 305 -7.09 -19.27 1.85
C ALA A 305 -7.76 -18.81 3.17
N GLU A 306 -8.75 -19.54 3.67
CA GLU A 306 -9.48 -19.23 4.89
C GLU A 306 -9.42 -20.40 5.85
N VAL A 307 -9.36 -20.11 7.14
CA VAL A 307 -9.33 -21.11 8.21
C VAL A 307 -10.37 -20.76 9.27
N LYS A 308 -10.92 -21.79 9.92
CA LYS A 308 -11.74 -21.65 11.12
C LYS A 308 -10.96 -22.17 12.32
N PHE A 309 -10.96 -21.40 13.39
CA PHE A 309 -10.38 -21.78 14.66
C PHE A 309 -11.48 -22.30 15.60
N GLN A 310 -11.21 -23.36 16.34
CA GLN A 310 -12.15 -23.84 17.36
C GLN A 310 -12.32 -22.80 18.49
N GLU A 311 -11.21 -22.16 18.88
CA GLU A 311 -11.15 -21.22 20.00
C GLU A 311 -10.83 -19.79 19.51
N GLU A 312 -11.74 -19.19 18.72
CA GLU A 312 -11.54 -17.86 18.10
C GLU A 312 -11.21 -16.77 19.11
N LYS A 313 -11.87 -16.78 20.29
CA LYS A 313 -11.66 -15.77 21.34
C LYS A 313 -10.27 -15.83 21.94
N LEU A 314 -9.74 -17.05 22.13
CA LEU A 314 -8.38 -17.23 22.66
C LEU A 314 -7.32 -16.80 21.65
N ILE A 315 -7.51 -17.13 20.37
CA ILE A 315 -6.62 -16.69 19.29
C ILE A 315 -6.64 -15.15 19.16
N TYR A 316 -7.83 -14.55 19.16
CA TYR A 316 -7.96 -13.08 19.13
C TYR A 316 -7.20 -12.42 20.29
N LYS A 317 -7.43 -12.91 21.53
CA LYS A 317 -6.78 -12.39 22.73
C LYS A 317 -5.27 -12.54 22.66
N LEU A 318 -4.77 -13.72 22.28
CA LEU A 318 -3.33 -14.01 22.14
C LEU A 318 -2.67 -13.03 21.17
N VAL A 319 -3.25 -12.83 19.98
CA VAL A 319 -2.74 -11.92 18.96
C VAL A 319 -2.79 -10.46 19.45
N PHE A 320 -3.92 -10.03 19.99
CA PHE A 320 -4.07 -8.68 20.50
C PHE A 320 -3.03 -8.35 21.58
N GLU A 321 -2.90 -9.21 22.59
CA GLU A 321 -1.98 -9.00 23.70
C GLU A 321 -0.52 -9.03 23.24
N GLY A 322 -0.12 -10.00 22.40
CA GLY A 322 1.26 -10.08 21.91
C GLY A 322 1.69 -8.86 21.12
N VAL A 323 0.82 -8.37 20.23
CA VAL A 323 1.08 -7.14 19.45
C VAL A 323 1.08 -5.90 20.34
N HIS A 324 0.10 -5.78 21.25
CA HIS A 324 -0.01 -4.62 22.14
C HIS A 324 1.18 -4.50 23.11
N GLU A 325 1.63 -5.61 23.69
CA GLU A 325 2.80 -5.65 24.56
C GLU A 325 4.08 -5.21 23.82
N ALA A 326 4.27 -5.67 22.57
CA ALA A 326 5.41 -5.26 21.75
C ALA A 326 5.39 -3.76 21.44
N LEU A 327 4.22 -3.21 21.10
CA LEU A 327 4.04 -1.77 20.87
C LEU A 327 4.31 -0.95 22.14
N ALA A 328 3.75 -1.37 23.28
CA ALA A 328 3.96 -0.70 24.57
C ALA A 328 5.44 -0.69 24.97
N LYS A 329 6.14 -1.81 24.80
CA LYS A 329 7.58 -1.93 25.05
C LYS A 329 8.40 -1.01 24.14
N PHE A 330 8.07 -0.97 22.84
CA PHE A 330 8.74 -0.10 21.88
C PHE A 330 8.57 1.37 22.25
N MET A 331 7.35 1.80 22.59
CA MET A 331 7.10 3.18 23.02
C MET A 331 7.83 3.53 24.29
N LYS A 332 7.82 2.64 25.30
CA LYS A 332 8.56 2.86 26.55
C LYS A 332 10.05 3.09 26.29
N ASN A 333 10.68 2.25 25.47
CA ASN A 333 12.09 2.40 25.13
C ASN A 333 12.40 3.69 24.36
N SER A 334 11.44 4.21 23.58
CA SER A 334 11.60 5.47 22.82
C SER A 334 11.53 6.71 23.73
N PHE A 335 10.96 6.59 24.95
CA PHE A 335 10.86 7.67 25.94
C PHE A 335 11.85 7.53 27.11
N GLU A 336 12.61 6.42 27.20
CA GLU A 336 13.70 6.32 28.17
C GLU A 336 14.81 7.27 27.73
N ILE A 337 14.94 8.37 28.48
CA ILE A 337 16.11 9.26 28.42
C ILE A 337 17.29 8.37 28.79
N THR A 338 18.20 8.13 27.87
CA THR A 338 19.50 7.55 28.20
C THR A 338 20.20 8.54 29.13
N ASP A 339 20.13 8.29 30.42
CA ASP A 339 21.06 8.89 31.34
C ASP A 339 22.46 8.45 30.89
N ASN A 340 23.11 9.31 30.12
CA ASN A 340 24.54 9.20 29.91
C ASN A 340 25.21 9.41 31.28
N HIS A 341 25.32 8.33 32.03
CA HIS A 341 26.30 8.27 33.09
C HIS A 341 27.68 8.39 32.44
N VAL A 342 28.13 9.63 32.30
CA VAL A 342 29.53 9.91 32.19
C VAL A 342 30.13 9.38 33.50
N SER A 343 30.78 8.23 33.44
CA SER A 343 31.61 7.72 34.50
C SER A 343 32.78 8.71 34.68
N ILE A 344 32.59 9.69 35.57
CA ILE A 344 33.66 10.51 36.08
C ILE A 344 34.42 9.58 37.01
N SER A 345 35.65 9.22 36.59
CA SER A 345 36.64 8.58 37.45
C SER A 345 36.83 9.43 38.72
N ASN A 346 36.58 8.81 39.86
CA ASN A 346 36.84 9.39 41.17
C ASN A 346 38.36 9.68 41.30
N GLU A 347 38.73 10.94 41.29
CA GLU A 347 39.86 11.45 42.06
C GLU A 347 39.29 12.24 43.23
N GLU A 348 39.73 11.84 44.42
CA GLU A 348 39.35 12.39 45.70
C GLU A 348 39.72 13.89 45.78
N ASP A 349 38.82 14.79 46.14
CA ASP A 349 38.92 15.61 47.33
C ASP A 349 37.80 16.66 47.46
N ASN A 350 37.28 16.75 48.70
CA ASN A 350 36.75 17.91 49.41
C ASN A 350 35.32 18.44 49.12
N SER A 351 34.49 18.06 50.10
CA SER A 351 33.47 18.92 50.77
C SER A 351 32.63 19.87 49.91
N ILE A 352 31.46 19.42 49.53
CA ILE A 352 30.35 20.29 49.13
C ILE A 352 29.35 20.37 50.28
N VAL A 353 29.25 21.58 50.88
CA VAL A 353 28.21 21.94 51.84
C VAL A 353 26.89 22.00 51.13
N GLN A 354 25.94 21.13 51.43
CA GLN A 354 24.54 21.25 51.02
C GLN A 354 23.89 22.42 51.76
N LEU A 355 23.47 23.44 51.00
CA LEU A 355 22.56 24.46 51.47
C LEU A 355 21.12 23.93 51.36
N PRO A 356 20.32 23.98 52.44
CA PRO A 356 18.92 23.56 52.38
C PRO A 356 18.07 24.57 51.61
N ILE A 357 17.29 24.13 50.65
CA ILE A 357 16.29 24.93 49.98
C ILE A 357 15.07 25.04 50.90
N ASP A 358 14.85 26.24 51.45
CA ASP A 358 13.70 26.59 52.29
C ASP A 358 12.50 26.91 51.39
N LEU A 359 11.58 25.96 51.28
CA LEU A 359 10.28 26.13 50.58
C LEU A 359 9.31 26.81 51.53
N LYS A 360 9.35 28.14 51.63
CA LYS A 360 8.26 28.91 52.21
C LYS A 360 7.29 29.34 51.11
N GLU A 361 6.09 28.81 51.20
CA GLU A 361 4.92 29.30 50.49
C GLU A 361 4.74 30.80 50.68
N LYS A 362 4.72 31.57 49.61
CA LYS A 362 4.13 32.91 49.59
C LYS A 362 3.10 33.00 48.45
N ASN A 363 1.84 32.99 48.83
CA ASN A 363 0.73 33.53 48.10
C ASN A 363 1.00 35.01 47.79
N ILE A 364 1.10 35.35 46.50
CA ILE A 364 0.92 36.76 46.06
C ILE A 364 0.06 36.75 44.79
N PHE A 365 -1.23 36.98 45.03
CA PHE A 365 -2.08 37.65 44.06
C PHE A 365 -1.76 39.12 44.12
N THR A 366 -1.21 39.72 43.05
CA THR A 366 -1.41 41.16 42.77
C THR A 366 -1.06 41.44 41.30
N SER A 367 -2.10 41.90 40.60
CA SER A 367 -2.17 42.98 39.61
C SER A 367 -1.07 43.15 38.56
N TYR A 368 -1.48 43.08 37.30
CA TYR A 368 -0.78 43.58 36.13
C TYR A 368 -0.58 45.10 36.19
N PRO A 369 0.54 45.64 35.72
CA PRO A 369 0.56 46.90 35.01
C PRO A 369 0.98 46.69 33.56
N SER A 370 0.17 47.27 32.68
CA SER A 370 0.45 47.54 31.30
C SER A 370 1.63 48.49 31.15
N LYS A 371 2.66 48.05 30.43
CA LYS A 371 3.54 48.99 29.69
C LYS A 371 4.07 48.27 28.44
N ARG A 372 3.67 48.87 27.31
CA ARG A 372 4.28 48.66 26.01
C ARG A 372 5.73 49.18 26.09
N GLU A 373 6.68 48.36 25.72
CA GLU A 373 7.95 48.82 25.18
C GLU A 373 8.10 48.17 23.80
N GLU A 374 7.94 49.06 22.80
CA GLU A 374 8.39 48.84 21.44
C GLU A 374 9.92 48.75 21.49
N VAL A 375 10.48 47.58 21.21
CA VAL A 375 11.90 47.45 20.93
C VAL A 375 12.07 47.47 19.42
N GLU A 376 12.60 48.55 18.92
CA GLU A 376 13.11 48.75 17.58
C GLU A 376 14.09 47.61 17.19
N LEU A 377 13.70 46.82 16.22
CA LEU A 377 14.56 45.87 15.52
C LEU A 377 14.84 46.42 14.10
N ASN A 378 15.40 47.63 14.07
CA ASN A 378 15.98 48.21 12.87
C ASN A 378 17.37 48.72 13.22
N ASN A 379 18.39 47.87 13.15
CA ASN A 379 19.79 48.27 12.95
C ASN A 379 20.74 47.06 13.13
N LEU A 380 20.65 46.10 12.21
CA LEU A 380 21.70 45.05 12.12
C LEU A 380 21.96 44.54 10.67
N PHE A 381 21.61 45.35 9.69
CA PHE A 381 21.99 45.07 8.29
C PHE A 381 22.42 46.34 7.53
N LEU A 382 23.39 47.06 8.07
CA LEU A 382 24.12 48.08 7.31
C LEU A 382 25.49 48.24 7.94
N GLU A 383 26.42 47.39 7.57
CA GLU A 383 27.85 47.69 7.51
C GLU A 383 28.57 46.45 6.95
N ASN A 384 28.91 46.56 5.70
CA ASN A 384 30.08 46.05 4.96
C ASN A 384 29.73 45.58 3.56
N SER A 385 29.79 46.52 2.61
CA SER A 385 30.42 46.25 1.31
C SER A 385 30.52 47.53 0.49
N ASN A 386 31.61 48.25 0.67
CA ASN A 386 32.18 49.07 -0.38
C ASN A 386 33.07 48.19 -1.24
N THR A 387 32.64 47.87 -2.45
CA THR A 387 33.53 47.77 -3.64
C THR A 387 32.67 47.98 -4.88
N ASN A 388 33.00 49.03 -5.60
CA ASN A 388 32.52 49.39 -6.93
C ASN A 388 32.68 48.27 -7.93
N ASN A 389 31.65 48.01 -8.73
CA ASN A 389 31.85 47.80 -10.18
C ASN A 389 30.50 48.05 -10.90
N ASP A 390 30.56 49.07 -11.74
CA ASP A 390 29.54 49.48 -12.69
C ASP A 390 29.18 48.38 -13.67
N VAL A 391 27.91 47.99 -13.73
CA VAL A 391 27.30 47.44 -14.95
C VAL A 391 25.95 48.11 -15.14
N LYS A 392 25.89 48.94 -16.17
CA LYS A 392 24.68 49.61 -16.70
C LYS A 392 23.63 48.55 -17.09
N TYR A 393 22.44 48.73 -16.55
CA TYR A 393 21.21 48.24 -17.17
C TYR A 393 20.39 49.46 -17.61
N GLU A 394 20.22 49.57 -18.91
CA GLU A 394 19.39 50.57 -19.56
C GLU A 394 17.92 50.33 -19.22
N ASN A 395 17.30 51.33 -18.65
CA ASN A 395 15.87 51.46 -18.50
C ASN A 395 15.22 51.71 -19.86
N MET A 396 14.25 50.89 -20.22
CA MET A 396 13.35 51.12 -21.35
C MET A 396 11.93 51.31 -20.81
N TYR A 397 11.66 52.49 -20.30
CA TYR A 397 10.34 53.07 -20.15
C TYR A 397 10.41 54.53 -20.67
N GLY A 398 9.75 54.78 -21.75
CA GLY A 398 9.38 56.08 -22.29
C GLY A 398 8.24 55.86 -23.26
N ASN A 399 7.20 56.52 -23.31
CA ASN A 399 6.77 57.89 -23.01
C ASN A 399 5.24 57.92 -23.10
N ASP A 400 4.70 58.80 -22.29
CA ASP A 400 3.37 59.42 -22.40
C ASP A 400 3.07 59.93 -23.81
N ARG A 401 1.84 59.73 -24.27
CA ARG A 401 1.10 60.72 -25.06
C ARG A 401 -0.40 60.66 -24.73
N VAL A 402 -0.85 61.87 -24.41
CA VAL A 402 -2.19 62.29 -24.03
C VAL A 402 -3.03 62.52 -25.28
N LEU A 403 -4.36 62.25 -25.16
CA LEU A 403 -5.54 62.77 -25.84
C LEU A 403 -5.77 62.43 -27.33
N GLU A 404 -6.92 61.84 -27.62
CA GLU A 404 -8.10 62.54 -28.19
C GLU A 404 -9.31 61.60 -28.33
N ASP A 405 -10.46 62.13 -27.96
CA ASP A 405 -11.79 61.61 -28.21
C ASP A 405 -12.02 61.34 -29.71
N ASN A 406 -12.56 60.14 -30.04
CA ASN A 406 -13.43 60.03 -31.20
C ASN A 406 -14.47 58.91 -31.02
N LYS A 407 -15.72 59.34 -30.89
CA LYS A 407 -16.91 58.52 -31.17
C LYS A 407 -16.84 57.90 -32.55
N TYR A 408 -16.96 56.60 -32.66
CA TYR A 408 -17.62 55.98 -33.82
C TYR A 408 -18.39 54.71 -33.39
N THR A 409 -19.57 54.69 -33.93
CA THR A 409 -20.69 53.75 -33.89
C THR A 409 -20.33 52.35 -34.36
N ILE A 410 -21.00 51.43 -33.70
CA ILE A 410 -21.37 50.02 -33.99
C ILE A 410 -21.36 49.68 -35.49
N ASN A 411 -20.72 48.58 -35.86
CA ASN A 411 -21.37 47.42 -36.48
C ASN A 411 -20.38 46.28 -36.78
N ASP A 412 -20.80 45.10 -36.32
CA ASP A 412 -20.70 43.75 -36.93
C ASP A 412 -19.38 42.98 -37.05
N ALA A 413 -19.47 41.86 -36.40
CA ALA A 413 -18.96 40.57 -36.80
C ALA A 413 -17.49 40.24 -36.49
N VAL A 414 -17.24 39.54 -35.36
CA VAL A 414 -16.64 38.22 -35.40
C VAL A 414 -17.09 37.46 -34.14
N LYS A 415 -17.85 36.40 -34.32
CA LYS A 415 -18.16 35.38 -33.35
C LYS A 415 -16.86 34.67 -32.93
N ASN A 416 -16.41 34.90 -31.70
CA ASN A 416 -15.60 33.98 -30.99
C ASN A 416 -16.28 33.64 -29.68
N ASN A 417 -17.10 32.60 -29.72
CA ASN A 417 -17.66 31.94 -28.56
C ASN A 417 -16.55 31.32 -27.71
N LYS A 418 -15.92 32.08 -26.85
CA LYS A 418 -15.43 31.56 -25.56
C LYS A 418 -16.57 31.79 -24.57
N SER A 419 -17.36 30.74 -24.33
CA SER A 419 -18.30 30.70 -23.22
C SER A 419 -17.51 30.77 -21.91
N THR A 420 -17.30 31.97 -21.41
CA THR A 420 -17.04 32.21 -19.98
C THR A 420 -18.31 31.78 -19.26
N LYS A 421 -18.33 30.55 -18.77
CA LYS A 421 -19.32 30.13 -17.76
C LYS A 421 -19.07 31.00 -16.56
N THR A 422 -19.86 32.03 -16.37
CA THR A 422 -19.97 32.78 -15.11
C THR A 422 -20.46 31.78 -14.08
N ASN A 423 -19.55 31.33 -13.19
CA ASN A 423 -19.94 30.49 -12.07
C ASN A 423 -20.86 31.31 -11.18
N GLU A 424 -22.14 30.94 -11.12
CA GLU A 424 -23.08 31.57 -10.18
C GLU A 424 -22.71 31.17 -8.74
N PRO A 425 -22.82 32.11 -7.78
CA PRO A 425 -22.55 31.81 -6.38
C PRO A 425 -23.54 30.79 -5.85
N LYS A 426 -23.09 29.74 -5.14
CA LYS A 426 -23.90 28.63 -4.66
C LYS A 426 -24.55 28.87 -3.31
N PHE A 427 -24.12 29.89 -2.58
CA PHE A 427 -24.73 30.37 -1.35
C PHE A 427 -24.53 31.89 -1.22
N PRO A 428 -25.34 32.59 -0.38
CA PRO A 428 -25.26 34.04 -0.26
C PRO A 428 -23.93 34.51 0.31
N TYR A 429 -23.64 35.79 0.22
CA TYR A 429 -22.49 36.40 0.89
C TYR A 429 -22.67 36.30 2.41
N LEU A 430 -21.63 35.84 3.10
CA LEU A 430 -21.65 35.61 4.54
C LEU A 430 -20.80 36.64 5.27
N ASN A 431 -21.39 37.29 6.29
CA ASN A 431 -20.65 38.15 7.20
C ASN A 431 -19.96 37.31 8.27
N ILE A 432 -18.63 37.39 8.32
CA ILE A 432 -17.83 36.61 9.29
C ILE A 432 -17.98 37.23 10.67
N ILE A 433 -18.34 36.40 11.66
CA ILE A 433 -18.39 36.74 13.08
C ILE A 433 -17.02 36.52 13.72
N GLY A 434 -16.35 35.42 13.38
CA GLY A 434 -15.05 35.06 13.93
C GLY A 434 -14.71 33.58 13.70
N GLN A 435 -13.63 33.12 14.34
CA GLN A 435 -13.16 31.75 14.30
C GLN A 435 -13.32 31.11 15.68
N PHE A 436 -13.87 29.91 15.72
CA PHE A 436 -13.99 29.09 16.93
C PHE A 436 -13.00 27.95 16.93
N ASN A 437 -12.24 27.83 18.03
CA ASN A 437 -11.22 26.79 18.23
C ASN A 437 -10.22 26.65 17.08
N ASN A 438 -9.89 27.74 16.39
CA ASN A 438 -9.01 27.76 15.20
C ASN A 438 -9.35 26.71 14.14
N THR A 439 -10.61 26.25 14.11
CA THR A 439 -11.08 25.14 13.25
C THR A 439 -12.34 25.53 12.48
N TYR A 440 -13.27 26.23 13.13
CA TYR A 440 -14.56 26.58 12.56
C TYR A 440 -14.69 28.07 12.35
N ILE A 441 -15.10 28.48 11.14
CA ILE A 441 -15.44 29.85 10.84
C ILE A 441 -16.94 30.03 11.13
N LEU A 442 -17.27 31.02 11.95
CA LEU A 442 -18.62 31.40 12.30
C LEU A 442 -19.03 32.61 11.46
N ALA A 443 -20.17 32.50 10.79
CA ALA A 443 -20.67 33.57 9.93
C ALA A 443 -22.20 33.70 10.01
N GLN A 444 -22.72 34.83 9.57
CA GLN A 444 -24.18 35.08 9.52
C GLN A 444 -24.58 35.71 8.20
N GLU A 445 -25.81 35.42 7.81
CA GLU A 445 -26.51 36.11 6.72
C GLU A 445 -28.00 36.20 7.06
N SER A 446 -28.53 37.41 7.13
CA SER A 446 -29.91 37.70 7.53
C SER A 446 -30.25 36.98 8.85
N ASN A 447 -31.23 36.09 8.87
CA ASN A 447 -31.68 35.30 10.03
C ASN A 447 -31.04 33.91 10.12
N ASN A 448 -29.92 33.67 9.43
CA ASN A 448 -29.26 32.37 9.41
C ASN A 448 -27.84 32.48 9.98
N PHE A 449 -27.48 31.49 10.79
CA PHE A 449 -26.15 31.28 11.32
C PHE A 449 -25.45 30.15 10.55
N TYR A 450 -24.20 30.33 10.22
CA TYR A 450 -23.41 29.37 9.44
C TYR A 450 -22.15 28.99 10.22
N ILE A 451 -21.86 27.70 10.22
CA ILE A 451 -20.62 27.14 10.73
C ILE A 451 -19.90 26.48 9.56
N ILE A 452 -18.69 26.92 9.27
CA ILE A 452 -17.86 26.41 8.18
C ILE A 452 -16.64 25.72 8.77
N ASP A 453 -16.43 24.44 8.44
CA ASP A 453 -15.20 23.73 8.75
C ASP A 453 -14.10 24.20 7.79
N GLN A 454 -13.10 24.94 8.32
CA GLN A 454 -12.03 25.52 7.49
C GLN A 454 -11.20 24.46 6.77
N HIS A 455 -10.97 23.30 7.40
CA HIS A 455 -10.22 22.21 6.79
C HIS A 455 -11.01 21.57 5.65
N ALA A 456 -12.26 21.18 5.90
CA ALA A 456 -13.13 20.58 4.90
C ALA A 456 -13.42 21.54 3.73
N ALA A 457 -13.55 22.84 4.00
CA ALA A 457 -13.73 23.86 2.98
C ALA A 457 -12.49 24.01 2.09
N HIS A 458 -11.30 24.10 2.68
CA HIS A 458 -10.05 24.22 1.92
C HIS A 458 -9.73 22.95 1.14
N GLU A 459 -9.98 21.77 1.74
CA GLU A 459 -9.89 20.49 1.06
C GLU A 459 -10.78 20.43 -0.20
N LYS A 460 -12.01 20.91 -0.10
CA LYS A 460 -12.95 20.95 -1.24
C LYS A 460 -12.49 21.92 -2.33
N ILE A 461 -11.99 23.08 -1.96
CA ILE A 461 -11.44 24.07 -2.91
C ILE A 461 -10.27 23.46 -3.69
N LEU A 462 -9.32 22.85 -2.99
CA LEU A 462 -8.15 22.23 -3.60
C LEU A 462 -8.54 21.05 -4.50
N PHE A 463 -9.51 20.23 -4.05
CA PHE A 463 -10.03 19.13 -4.85
C PHE A 463 -10.55 19.60 -6.22
N GLU A 464 -11.36 20.65 -6.26
CA GLU A 464 -11.90 21.16 -7.53
C GLU A 464 -10.80 21.81 -8.40
N LYS A 465 -9.81 22.47 -7.80
CA LYS A 465 -8.65 22.99 -8.52
C LYS A 465 -7.85 21.86 -9.17
N PHE A 466 -7.51 20.82 -8.41
CA PHE A 466 -6.74 19.67 -8.93
C PHE A 466 -7.52 18.90 -9.98
N LYS A 467 -8.83 18.73 -9.77
CA LYS A 467 -9.69 18.07 -10.75
C LYS A 467 -9.64 18.80 -12.09
N ASN A 468 -9.78 20.12 -12.09
CA ASN A 468 -9.72 20.91 -13.30
C ASN A 468 -8.33 20.84 -13.97
N GLN A 469 -7.23 20.86 -13.20
CA GLN A 469 -5.87 20.74 -13.73
C GLN A 469 -5.61 19.37 -14.37
N ILE A 470 -6.05 18.28 -13.73
CA ILE A 470 -5.87 16.93 -14.27
C ILE A 470 -6.74 16.71 -15.51
N GLU A 471 -7.99 17.20 -15.52
CA GLU A 471 -8.89 17.12 -16.67
C GLU A 471 -8.34 17.91 -17.87
N ASN A 472 -7.67 19.03 -17.63
CA ASN A 472 -7.06 19.87 -18.68
C ASN A 472 -5.61 19.48 -19.02
N SER A 473 -5.03 18.46 -18.35
CA SER A 473 -3.62 18.06 -18.46
C SER A 473 -2.62 19.20 -18.15
N GLU A 474 -2.97 20.08 -17.22
CA GLU A 474 -2.21 21.28 -16.80
C GLU A 474 -1.57 21.10 -15.41
N VAL A 475 -1.28 19.86 -14.99
CA VAL A 475 -0.64 19.63 -13.67
C VAL A 475 0.78 20.19 -13.69
N ILE A 476 1.04 21.18 -12.87
CA ILE A 476 2.37 21.78 -12.72
C ILE A 476 3.19 20.88 -11.79
N SER A 477 4.29 20.36 -12.29
CA SER A 477 5.29 19.63 -11.50
C SER A 477 6.40 20.57 -11.02
N GLN A 478 7.02 20.19 -9.90
CA GLN A 478 8.23 20.83 -9.40
C GLN A 478 9.39 19.84 -9.46
N ILE A 479 10.54 20.31 -9.92
CA ILE A 479 11.79 19.55 -9.93
C ILE A 479 12.30 19.45 -8.48
N LEU A 480 12.64 18.24 -8.05
CA LEU A 480 13.24 18.00 -6.75
C LEU A 480 14.76 18.24 -6.83
N ILE A 481 15.30 19.05 -5.91
CA ILE A 481 16.75 19.31 -5.83
C ILE A 481 17.51 18.00 -5.63
N THR A 482 17.00 17.13 -4.78
CA THR A 482 17.51 15.77 -4.57
C THR A 482 16.42 14.79 -4.96
N PRO A 483 16.68 13.86 -5.92
CA PRO A 483 15.74 12.82 -6.27
C PRO A 483 15.39 11.94 -5.06
N ILE A 484 14.14 11.52 -4.96
CA ILE A 484 13.69 10.61 -3.89
C ILE A 484 13.75 9.20 -4.43
N ILE A 485 14.55 8.35 -3.75
CA ILE A 485 14.72 6.94 -4.09
C ILE A 485 13.74 6.12 -3.27
N VAL A 486 12.89 5.34 -3.95
CA VAL A 486 11.89 4.48 -3.32
C VAL A 486 12.12 3.03 -3.72
N GLU A 487 12.41 2.17 -2.75
CA GLU A 487 12.51 0.73 -2.91
C GLU A 487 11.10 0.12 -2.84
N LEU A 488 10.71 -0.62 -3.87
CA LEU A 488 9.39 -1.23 -3.98
C LEU A 488 9.48 -2.75 -3.84
N SER A 489 8.44 -3.38 -3.31
CA SER A 489 8.31 -4.83 -3.46
C SER A 489 8.16 -5.20 -4.93
N SER A 490 8.54 -6.42 -5.32
CA SER A 490 8.36 -6.88 -6.71
C SER A 490 6.89 -6.78 -7.18
N TYR A 491 5.95 -6.98 -6.25
CA TYR A 491 4.52 -6.78 -6.50
C TYR A 491 4.18 -5.30 -6.77
N ASP A 492 4.68 -4.39 -5.95
CA ASP A 492 4.45 -2.95 -6.05
C ASP A 492 5.08 -2.38 -7.33
N TYR A 493 6.29 -2.82 -7.65
CA TYR A 493 7.02 -2.38 -8.84
C TYR A 493 6.31 -2.78 -10.14
N VAL A 494 5.87 -4.04 -10.25
CA VAL A 494 5.10 -4.49 -11.43
C VAL A 494 3.78 -3.70 -11.54
N TYR A 495 3.12 -3.43 -10.40
CA TYR A 495 1.88 -2.67 -10.40
C TYR A 495 2.08 -1.20 -10.78
N TYR A 496 3.17 -0.59 -10.33
CA TYR A 496 3.59 0.75 -10.75
C TYR A 496 3.85 0.80 -12.26
N THR A 497 4.64 -0.12 -12.80
CA THR A 497 4.99 -0.14 -14.24
C THR A 497 3.76 -0.33 -15.14
N GLU A 498 2.74 -1.06 -14.69
CA GLU A 498 1.45 -1.19 -15.38
C GLU A 498 0.67 0.14 -15.44
N ASN A 499 0.87 1.02 -14.46
CA ASN A 499 0.08 2.23 -14.28
C ASN A 499 0.90 3.53 -14.39
N MET A 500 2.09 3.50 -15.02
CA MET A 500 3.00 4.65 -15.12
C MET A 500 2.34 5.91 -15.67
N GLU A 501 1.42 5.75 -16.63
CA GLU A 501 0.70 6.87 -17.25
C GLU A 501 -0.10 7.68 -16.21
N ILE A 502 -0.66 7.03 -15.18
CA ILE A 502 -1.42 7.71 -14.12
C ILE A 502 -0.51 8.59 -13.28
N PHE A 503 0.69 8.11 -12.94
CA PHE A 503 1.67 8.89 -12.19
C PHE A 503 2.16 10.09 -13.00
N ASN A 504 2.46 9.91 -14.28
CA ASN A 504 2.86 10.98 -15.18
C ASN A 504 1.77 12.06 -15.29
N ARG A 505 0.51 11.68 -15.48
CA ARG A 505 -0.63 12.60 -15.50
C ARG A 505 -0.86 13.30 -14.16
N SER A 506 -0.44 12.70 -13.07
CA SER A 506 -0.52 13.29 -11.73
C SER A 506 0.65 14.23 -11.41
N GLY A 507 1.54 14.51 -12.36
CA GLY A 507 2.66 15.44 -12.22
C GLY A 507 3.92 14.83 -11.61
N PHE A 508 4.07 13.50 -11.65
CA PHE A 508 5.32 12.83 -11.29
C PHE A 508 6.17 12.59 -12.53
N PHE A 509 7.47 12.84 -12.40
CA PHE A 509 8.49 12.33 -13.32
C PHE A 509 9.37 11.32 -12.57
N ILE A 510 9.30 10.06 -13.00
CA ILE A 510 9.89 8.92 -12.30
C ILE A 510 10.76 8.12 -13.26
N GLU A 511 11.99 7.83 -12.86
CA GLU A 511 12.95 7.01 -13.58
C GLU A 511 13.12 5.65 -12.90
N ASP A 512 13.38 4.61 -13.71
CA ASP A 512 13.78 3.29 -13.21
C ASP A 512 15.22 3.36 -12.68
N PHE A 513 15.44 2.94 -11.44
CA PHE A 513 16.77 2.92 -10.81
C PHE A 513 17.35 1.51 -10.71
N GLY A 514 16.62 0.49 -11.17
CA GLY A 514 16.98 -0.93 -11.09
C GLY A 514 16.57 -1.60 -9.80
N ASP A 515 16.62 -2.93 -9.76
CA ASP A 515 16.30 -3.76 -8.57
C ASP A 515 14.97 -3.39 -7.87
N ASN A 516 13.90 -3.18 -8.64
CA ASN A 516 12.58 -2.69 -8.20
C ASN A 516 12.61 -1.32 -7.48
N THR A 517 13.62 -0.52 -7.73
CA THR A 517 13.79 0.81 -7.15
C THR A 517 13.46 1.86 -8.19
N ILE A 518 12.81 2.93 -7.75
CA ILE A 518 12.47 4.08 -8.58
C ILE A 518 13.10 5.35 -8.04
N SER A 519 13.37 6.30 -8.94
CA SER A 519 13.87 7.64 -8.62
C SER A 519 12.82 8.67 -9.03
N ILE A 520 12.22 9.35 -8.07
CA ILE A 520 11.27 10.44 -8.31
C ILE A 520 12.06 11.73 -8.45
N ARG A 521 12.03 12.34 -9.65
CA ARG A 521 12.73 13.58 -9.97
C ARG A 521 11.83 14.80 -9.95
N GLU A 522 10.54 14.61 -10.29
CA GLU A 522 9.55 15.67 -10.20
C GLU A 522 8.32 15.18 -9.47
N ALA A 523 7.67 16.08 -8.76
CA ALA A 523 6.43 15.82 -8.05
C ALA A 523 5.45 16.98 -8.24
N PRO A 524 4.13 16.76 -8.06
CA PRO A 524 3.15 17.84 -8.15
C PRO A 524 3.50 19.00 -7.22
N MET A 525 3.58 20.22 -7.75
CA MET A 525 3.95 21.43 -7.00
C MET A 525 3.01 21.69 -5.80
N LEU A 526 1.81 21.17 -5.84
CA LEU A 526 0.73 21.38 -4.88
C LEU A 526 0.85 20.55 -3.60
N LEU A 527 1.83 19.62 -3.52
CA LEU A 527 2.06 18.82 -2.31
C LEU A 527 2.51 19.63 -1.10
N GLY A 528 3.00 20.87 -1.28
CA GLY A 528 3.47 21.72 -0.20
C GLY A 528 4.58 21.04 0.61
N LYS A 529 4.38 20.89 1.94
CA LYS A 529 5.33 20.22 2.86
C LYS A 529 5.06 18.72 3.03
N ALA A 530 4.10 18.13 2.28
CA ALA A 530 3.80 16.71 2.39
C ALA A 530 4.95 15.86 1.82
N SER A 531 5.14 14.67 2.40
CA SER A 531 6.14 13.72 1.90
C SER A 531 5.74 13.22 0.51
N VAL A 532 6.59 13.45 -0.48
CA VAL A 532 6.41 13.00 -1.87
C VAL A 532 6.34 11.46 -1.94
N GLU A 533 7.20 10.76 -1.17
CA GLU A 533 7.21 9.31 -1.08
C GLU A 533 5.89 8.77 -0.54
N GLU A 534 5.39 9.31 0.58
CA GLU A 534 4.10 8.87 1.14
C GLU A 534 2.96 9.06 0.16
N PHE A 535 2.98 10.17 -0.58
CA PHE A 535 1.94 10.44 -1.56
C PHE A 535 2.01 9.48 -2.75
N PHE A 536 3.20 9.18 -3.26
CA PHE A 536 3.40 8.18 -4.30
C PHE A 536 2.86 6.80 -3.86
N LEU A 537 3.21 6.36 -2.64
CA LEU A 537 2.77 5.09 -2.08
C LEU A 537 1.25 5.04 -1.87
N GLU A 538 0.64 6.16 -1.50
CA GLU A 538 -0.82 6.25 -1.33
C GLU A 538 -1.57 6.13 -2.67
N ILE A 539 -1.08 6.77 -3.74
CA ILE A 539 -1.62 6.58 -5.09
C ILE A 539 -1.53 5.11 -5.47
N LEU A 540 -0.38 4.48 -5.27
CA LEU A 540 -0.14 3.09 -5.60
C LEU A 540 -1.09 2.15 -4.85
N ASP A 541 -1.32 2.40 -3.56
CA ASP A 541 -2.25 1.63 -2.73
C ASP A 541 -3.72 1.83 -3.16
N ASN A 542 -4.12 3.04 -3.50
CA ASN A 542 -5.45 3.34 -4.01
C ASN A 542 -5.71 2.61 -5.33
N LEU A 543 -4.74 2.62 -6.24
CA LEU A 543 -4.83 1.88 -7.51
C LEU A 543 -5.01 0.37 -7.30
N LYS A 544 -4.33 -0.23 -6.31
CA LYS A 544 -4.45 -1.65 -5.99
C LYS A 544 -5.83 -2.01 -5.42
N ASN A 545 -6.38 -1.15 -4.54
CA ASN A 545 -7.66 -1.40 -3.88
C ASN A 545 -8.85 -1.32 -4.83
N MET A 546 -8.77 -0.46 -5.85
CA MET A 546 -9.86 -0.25 -6.81
C MET A 546 -9.94 -1.31 -7.91
N GLY A 547 -8.92 -2.15 -8.05
CA GLY A 547 -8.84 -3.11 -9.15
C GLY A 547 -8.73 -2.41 -10.51
N SER A 548 -9.27 -3.02 -11.56
CA SER A 548 -9.43 -2.40 -12.89
C SER A 548 -10.63 -1.44 -12.95
N GLY A 549 -10.95 -0.78 -11.84
CA GLY A 549 -12.04 0.20 -11.74
C GLY A 549 -11.89 1.33 -12.75
N LYS A 550 -13.00 1.91 -13.16
CA LYS A 550 -13.07 2.96 -14.18
C LYS A 550 -12.05 4.06 -13.86
N THR A 551 -11.32 4.49 -14.85
CA THR A 551 -10.28 5.53 -14.80
C THR A 551 -10.74 6.81 -14.05
N THR A 552 -12.04 7.11 -14.08
CA THR A 552 -12.67 8.24 -13.38
C THR A 552 -12.66 8.12 -11.85
N GLU A 553 -12.90 6.92 -11.28
CA GLU A 553 -12.85 6.70 -9.81
C GLU A 553 -11.42 6.77 -9.27
N VAL A 554 -10.48 6.22 -10.04
CA VAL A 554 -9.05 6.28 -9.70
C VAL A 554 -8.58 7.73 -9.66
N ASN A 555 -8.89 8.52 -10.69
CA ASN A 555 -8.54 9.95 -10.75
C ASN A 555 -9.20 10.73 -9.60
N TYR A 556 -10.47 10.44 -9.29
CA TYR A 556 -11.18 11.10 -8.18
C TYR A 556 -10.44 10.91 -6.84
N ASN A 557 -10.03 9.70 -6.51
CA ASN A 557 -9.37 9.41 -5.23
C ASN A 557 -7.93 9.96 -5.16
N ILE A 558 -7.21 9.96 -6.29
CA ILE A 558 -5.89 10.61 -6.36
C ILE A 558 -6.03 12.11 -6.09
N ILE A 559 -7.01 12.76 -6.73
CA ILE A 559 -7.30 14.19 -6.55
C ILE A 559 -7.73 14.46 -5.10
N ALA A 560 -8.58 13.61 -4.52
CA ALA A 560 -9.01 13.72 -3.13
C ALA A 560 -7.84 13.61 -2.14
N SER A 561 -6.93 12.65 -2.37
CA SER A 561 -5.72 12.50 -1.54
C SER A 561 -4.77 13.69 -1.65
N LEU A 562 -4.58 14.23 -2.85
CA LEU A 562 -3.81 15.47 -3.07
C LEU A 562 -4.41 16.65 -2.30
N ALA A 563 -5.71 16.85 -2.45
CA ALA A 563 -6.42 17.95 -1.80
C ALA A 563 -6.32 17.88 -0.27
N CYS A 564 -6.49 16.68 0.28
CA CYS A 564 -6.39 16.46 1.73
C CYS A 564 -5.00 16.78 2.29
N LYS A 565 -3.93 16.36 1.58
CA LYS A 565 -2.55 16.63 2.03
C LYS A 565 -2.12 18.09 1.91
N ALA A 566 -2.64 18.80 0.92
CA ALA A 566 -2.36 20.21 0.69
C ALA A 566 -3.25 21.16 1.52
N ALA A 567 -4.35 20.66 2.11
CA ALA A 567 -5.29 21.49 2.86
C ALA A 567 -4.70 22.05 4.16
N ILE A 568 -5.20 23.20 4.59
CA ILE A 568 -4.87 23.81 5.88
C ILE A 568 -5.21 22.81 6.99
N LYS A 569 -4.26 22.54 7.88
CA LYS A 569 -4.51 21.63 9.02
C LYS A 569 -5.51 22.27 9.99
N ALA A 570 -6.28 21.44 10.67
CA ALA A 570 -7.11 21.86 11.80
C ALA A 570 -6.25 22.57 12.86
N ASN A 571 -6.84 23.51 13.61
CA ASN A 571 -6.19 24.35 14.62
C ASN A 571 -5.21 25.42 14.08
N HIS A 572 -5.26 25.75 12.79
CA HIS A 572 -4.48 26.86 12.26
C HIS A 572 -5.30 28.18 12.38
N PRO A 573 -4.78 29.22 13.06
CA PRO A 573 -5.48 30.49 13.14
C PRO A 573 -5.48 31.19 11.77
N LEU A 574 -6.64 31.63 11.33
CA LEU A 574 -6.81 32.39 10.09
C LEU A 574 -7.11 33.87 10.42
N THR A 575 -6.54 34.78 9.65
CA THR A 575 -6.91 36.19 9.68
C THR A 575 -8.28 36.40 9.04
N SER A 576 -8.95 37.53 9.35
CA SER A 576 -10.25 37.85 8.73
C SER A 576 -10.18 37.92 7.21
N LYS A 577 -9.05 38.33 6.63
CA LYS A 577 -8.85 38.35 5.18
C LYS A 577 -8.77 36.93 4.59
N GLU A 578 -8.06 36.04 5.24
CA GLU A 578 -7.94 34.61 4.82
C GLU A 578 -9.27 33.90 4.94
N MET A 579 -10.03 34.13 6.03
CA MET A 579 -11.37 33.55 6.19
C MET A 579 -12.33 34.02 5.08
N ASN A 580 -12.33 35.34 4.77
CA ASN A 580 -13.14 35.86 3.67
C ASN A 580 -12.73 35.27 2.32
N ALA A 581 -11.44 35.16 2.03
CA ALA A 581 -10.94 34.60 0.79
C ALA A 581 -11.36 33.13 0.66
N LEU A 582 -11.25 32.33 1.73
CA LEU A 582 -11.66 30.95 1.77
C LEU A 582 -13.17 30.77 1.49
N ILE A 583 -14.02 31.56 2.14
CA ILE A 583 -15.47 31.51 1.95
C ILE A 583 -15.87 31.98 0.55
N GLU A 584 -15.29 33.07 0.04
CA GLU A 584 -15.58 33.51 -1.33
C GLU A 584 -15.14 32.47 -2.37
N GLU A 585 -13.98 31.87 -2.21
CA GLU A 585 -13.54 30.83 -3.14
C GLU A 585 -14.47 29.59 -3.09
N LEU A 586 -14.87 29.16 -1.88
CA LEU A 586 -15.82 28.05 -1.69
C LEU A 586 -17.18 28.37 -2.33
N ARG A 587 -17.62 29.63 -2.31
CA ARG A 587 -18.92 30.07 -2.82
C ARG A 587 -19.12 29.87 -4.32
N TYR A 588 -18.06 29.87 -5.10
CA TYR A 588 -18.08 29.72 -6.56
C TYR A 588 -17.77 28.31 -7.04
N ILE A 589 -17.54 27.36 -6.13
CA ILE A 589 -17.32 25.94 -6.48
C ILE A 589 -18.64 25.28 -6.88
N LYS A 590 -18.57 24.30 -7.77
CA LYS A 590 -19.74 23.61 -8.30
C LYS A 590 -20.60 22.95 -7.21
N GLU A 591 -19.98 22.31 -6.24
CA GLU A 591 -20.60 21.57 -5.13
C GLU A 591 -19.88 21.87 -3.81
N PRO A 592 -20.14 23.02 -3.15
CA PRO A 592 -19.37 23.47 -2.00
C PRO A 592 -19.73 22.80 -0.67
N PHE A 593 -20.82 22.04 -0.60
CA PHE A 593 -21.44 21.63 0.67
C PHE A 593 -20.82 20.41 1.34
N ASN A 594 -20.05 19.60 0.62
CA ASN A 594 -19.36 18.42 1.15
C ASN A 594 -17.92 18.35 0.63
N CYS A 595 -16.99 17.96 1.50
CA CYS A 595 -15.63 17.64 1.08
C CYS A 595 -15.58 16.29 0.32
N PRO A 596 -14.47 15.95 -0.36
CA PRO A 596 -14.33 14.70 -1.10
C PRO A 596 -14.55 13.44 -0.25
N HIS A 597 -14.36 13.54 1.07
CA HIS A 597 -14.56 12.45 2.04
C HIS A 597 -15.98 12.41 2.63
N GLY A 598 -16.92 13.23 2.10
CA GLY A 598 -18.32 13.26 2.50
C GLY A 598 -18.62 14.04 3.79
N ARG A 599 -17.65 14.76 4.37
CA ARG A 599 -17.89 15.63 5.53
C ARG A 599 -18.56 16.93 5.07
N PRO A 600 -19.57 17.44 5.82
CA PRO A 600 -20.11 18.77 5.53
C PRO A 600 -19.02 19.85 5.62
N THR A 601 -18.95 20.74 4.64
CA THR A 601 -18.06 21.91 4.65
C THR A 601 -18.72 23.09 5.34
N ILE A 602 -20.06 23.18 5.21
CA ILE A 602 -20.86 24.28 5.73
C ILE A 602 -22.17 23.74 6.33
N VAL A 603 -22.49 24.21 7.52
CA VAL A 603 -23.74 23.90 8.21
C VAL A 603 -24.52 25.22 8.43
N LYS A 604 -25.80 25.21 8.09
CA LYS A 604 -26.72 26.33 8.27
C LYS A 604 -27.69 26.04 9.43
N ILE A 605 -27.86 27.00 10.34
CA ILE A 605 -28.81 26.95 11.44
C ILE A 605 -29.70 28.19 11.34
N SER A 606 -31.03 28.02 11.24
CA SER A 606 -31.95 29.13 11.17
C SER A 606 -32.15 29.78 12.55
N LEU A 607 -32.53 31.06 12.58
CA LEU A 607 -32.90 31.76 13.83
C LEU A 607 -34.01 31.00 14.56
N THR A 608 -34.99 30.49 13.82
CA THR A 608 -36.10 29.70 14.37
C THR A 608 -35.60 28.44 15.08
N ASP A 609 -34.59 27.75 14.55
CA ASP A 609 -34.01 26.56 15.20
C ASP A 609 -33.27 26.96 16.49
N ILE A 610 -32.57 28.10 16.49
CA ILE A 610 -31.91 28.63 17.67
C ILE A 610 -32.97 28.99 18.73
N GLU A 611 -34.06 29.69 18.35
CA GLU A 611 -35.14 30.09 19.26
C GLU A 611 -35.84 28.85 19.86
N LYS A 612 -36.03 27.76 19.07
CA LYS A 612 -36.53 26.48 19.61
C LYS A 612 -35.58 25.88 20.64
N MET A 613 -34.25 25.88 20.36
CA MET A 613 -33.25 25.38 21.32
C MET A 613 -33.32 26.15 22.65
N PHE A 614 -33.58 27.46 22.61
CA PHE A 614 -33.78 28.29 23.81
C PHE A 614 -35.22 28.31 24.34
N LYS A 615 -36.14 27.49 23.75
CA LYS A 615 -37.54 27.40 24.12
C LYS A 615 -38.27 28.75 24.08
N ARG A 616 -37.86 29.65 23.17
CA ARG A 616 -38.52 30.95 22.98
C ARG A 616 -39.74 30.87 22.07
N ILE A 617 -39.78 29.85 21.23
CA ILE A 617 -40.92 29.45 20.39
C ILE A 617 -41.14 27.97 20.56
N GLN A 618 -42.39 27.52 20.44
CA GLN A 618 -42.77 26.09 20.49
C GLN A 618 -42.71 25.43 19.13
#